data_6cb8fc8e92ec31aa32c049cf8a3d91ca
#
_entry.id   6cb8fc8e92ec31aa32c049cf8a3d91ca
#
_cell.length_a   1.000
_cell.length_b   1.000
_cell.length_c   1.000
_cell.angle_alpha   90.00
_cell.angle_beta   90.00
_cell.angle_gamma   90.00
#
_symmetry.space_group_name_H-M   'P 1'
#
loop_
_entity.id
_entity.type
_entity.pdbx_description
1 polymer ?
#
loop_
_entity_poly.entity_id
_entity_poly.type
_entity_poly.pdbx_seq_one_letter_code
_entity_poly.pdbx_strand_id
1 'polypeptide(L)'
;MDAVTPKGHDTADTHSHLVQPQHMEWQKTRFTGCEAKTLLFDRATGLMTALMRFAPGAVLPDHEHVNIEQTFVLEGSLVDKEGPAKGIACKAGEFIWREAHSRHVAWCPEGGLMLAIFQVPNKFFEADGRVIDAAGQDWDEAWGHTGRA
;
A
#
# COMPACT_ATOMS: atom_id res chain seq x y z
N MET A 1 -0.45 17.58 -14.69
CA MET A 1 0.19 16.62 -13.77
C MET A 1 -0.84 16.15 -12.75
N ASP A 2 -1.10 14.86 -12.69
CA ASP A 2 -2.20 14.28 -11.89
C ASP A 2 -1.74 13.75 -10.52
N ALA A 3 -0.63 14.28 -10.00
CA ALA A 3 -0.16 13.92 -8.67
C ALA A 3 -1.04 14.62 -7.62
N VAL A 4 -1.53 13.85 -6.66
CA VAL A 4 -2.28 14.35 -5.52
C VAL A 4 -1.36 14.34 -4.31
N THR A 5 -1.01 15.53 -3.86
CA THR A 5 -0.30 15.70 -2.60
C THR A 5 -1.29 16.20 -1.56
N PRO A 6 -1.34 15.61 -0.36
CA PRO A 6 -2.16 16.14 0.72
C PRO A 6 -1.81 17.61 0.99
N LYS A 7 -2.78 18.38 1.47
CA LYS A 7 -2.57 19.78 1.79
C LYS A 7 -1.35 19.96 2.70
N GLY A 8 -0.35 20.64 2.18
CA GLY A 8 0.90 20.99 2.84
C GLY A 8 1.44 22.25 2.21
N HIS A 9 2.67 22.58 2.46
CA HIS A 9 3.32 23.70 1.75
C HIS A 9 3.52 23.32 0.29
N ASP A 10 2.57 23.76 -0.54
CA ASP A 10 2.73 23.69 -1.99
C ASP A 10 3.50 24.94 -2.43
N THR A 11 4.72 24.73 -2.89
CA THR A 11 5.54 25.78 -3.49
C THR A 11 5.55 25.51 -4.99
N ALA A 12 4.45 25.89 -5.66
CA ALA A 12 4.18 25.58 -7.05
C ALA A 12 5.34 25.92 -8.01
N ASP A 13 6.11 26.97 -7.71
CA ASP A 13 7.23 27.43 -8.54
C ASP A 13 8.53 26.63 -8.33
N THR A 14 8.61 25.79 -7.30
CA THR A 14 9.82 25.02 -7.00
C THR A 14 9.72 23.55 -7.40
N HIS A 15 8.53 23.10 -7.85
CA HIS A 15 8.23 21.70 -8.13
C HIS A 15 8.55 20.76 -6.94
N SER A 16 8.50 21.30 -5.72
CA SER A 16 8.78 20.57 -4.49
C SER A 16 7.59 20.65 -3.54
N HIS A 17 7.24 19.52 -2.94
CA HIS A 17 6.07 19.38 -2.09
C HIS A 17 6.48 18.86 -0.71
N LEU A 18 6.27 19.65 0.34
CA LEU A 18 6.47 19.21 1.71
C LEU A 18 5.16 18.62 2.23
N VAL A 19 5.22 17.37 2.69
CA VAL A 19 4.12 16.69 3.37
C VAL A 19 4.49 16.52 4.83
N GLN A 20 3.56 16.84 5.72
CA GLN A 20 3.74 16.73 7.17
C GLN A 20 2.75 15.70 7.75
N PRO A 21 3.13 14.42 7.77
CA PRO A 21 2.22 13.33 8.16
C PRO A 21 1.67 13.46 9.59
N GLN A 22 2.41 14.11 10.48
CA GLN A 22 1.97 14.36 11.84
C GLN A 22 0.71 15.25 11.93
N HIS A 23 0.42 16.02 10.89
CA HIS A 23 -0.77 16.87 10.80
C HIS A 23 -1.89 16.27 9.95
N MET A 24 -1.71 15.04 9.48
CA MET A 24 -2.70 14.33 8.67
C MET A 24 -3.51 13.36 9.53
N GLU A 25 -4.80 13.27 9.23
CA GLU A 25 -5.66 12.26 9.83
C GLU A 25 -5.39 10.87 9.24
N TRP A 26 -5.43 9.85 10.09
CA TRP A 26 -5.42 8.46 9.64
C TRP A 26 -6.74 8.12 8.96
N GLN A 27 -6.66 7.57 7.77
CA GLN A 27 -7.82 7.11 7.01
C GLN A 27 -7.99 5.61 7.21
N LYS A 28 -9.19 5.19 7.59
CA LYS A 28 -9.54 3.77 7.65
C LYS A 28 -9.55 3.18 6.25
N THR A 29 -9.02 1.98 6.12
CA THR A 29 -9.17 1.18 4.90
C THR A 29 -10.34 0.20 5.09
N ARG A 30 -10.71 -0.53 4.03
CA ARG A 30 -11.67 -1.62 4.14
C ARG A 30 -11.14 -2.84 4.90
N PHE A 31 -9.84 -2.87 5.20
CA PHE A 31 -9.19 -3.96 5.94
C PHE A 31 -9.15 -3.63 7.43
N THR A 32 -9.73 -4.52 8.24
CA THR A 32 -9.79 -4.33 9.69
C THR A 32 -8.40 -4.17 10.30
N GLY A 33 -8.21 -3.13 11.10
CA GLY A 33 -6.94 -2.82 11.75
C GLY A 33 -5.87 -2.20 10.85
N CYS A 34 -6.21 -1.88 9.61
CA CYS A 34 -5.30 -1.23 8.67
C CYS A 34 -5.77 0.20 8.38
N GLU A 35 -4.91 1.17 8.67
CA GLU A 35 -5.14 2.59 8.39
C GLU A 35 -3.98 3.15 7.57
N ALA A 36 -4.23 4.22 6.82
CA ALA A 36 -3.23 4.81 5.94
C ALA A 36 -3.25 6.34 5.97
N LYS A 37 -2.08 6.92 5.69
CA LYS A 37 -1.91 8.32 5.29
C LYS A 37 -1.25 8.32 3.92
N THR A 38 -1.96 8.78 2.91
CA THR A 38 -1.40 8.90 1.56
C THR A 38 -0.51 10.15 1.48
N LEU A 39 0.78 9.95 1.26
CA LEU A 39 1.76 11.03 1.18
C LEU A 39 1.91 11.55 -0.25
N LEU A 40 1.79 10.68 -1.23
CA LEU A 40 1.84 10.98 -2.65
C LEU A 40 0.96 9.98 -3.40
N PHE A 41 0.17 10.49 -4.33
CA PHE A 41 -0.51 9.66 -5.31
C PHE A 41 -0.42 10.32 -6.69
N ASP A 42 0.27 9.67 -7.60
CA ASP A 42 0.32 10.07 -9.00
C ASP A 42 -0.69 9.26 -9.81
N ARG A 43 -1.77 9.90 -10.22
CA ARG A 43 -2.85 9.25 -10.98
C ARG A 43 -2.39 8.76 -12.36
N ALA A 44 -1.43 9.44 -12.97
CA ALA A 44 -0.96 9.09 -14.30
C ALA A 44 -0.23 7.76 -14.33
N THR A 45 0.59 7.48 -13.33
CA THR A 45 1.39 6.25 -13.23
C THR A 45 0.83 5.25 -12.24
N GLY A 46 -0.05 5.67 -11.33
CA GLY A 46 -0.51 4.88 -10.20
C GLY A 46 0.49 4.82 -9.04
N LEU A 47 1.60 5.54 -9.13
CA LEU A 47 2.59 5.57 -8.04
C LEU A 47 1.94 6.11 -6.76
N MET A 48 2.04 5.34 -5.68
CA MET A 48 1.56 5.71 -4.36
C MET A 48 2.66 5.58 -3.33
N THR A 49 2.76 6.56 -2.46
CA THR A 49 3.56 6.49 -1.23
C THR A 49 2.63 6.73 -0.06
N ALA A 50 2.62 5.80 0.88
CA ALA A 50 1.74 5.86 2.03
C ALA A 50 2.45 5.43 3.31
N LEU A 51 2.08 6.06 4.43
CA LEU A 51 2.29 5.48 5.76
C LEU A 51 1.13 4.53 6.02
N MET A 52 1.45 3.31 6.41
CA MET A 52 0.50 2.27 6.76
C MET A 52 0.66 1.94 8.23
N ARG A 53 -0.45 1.93 8.98
CA ARG A 53 -0.48 1.53 10.38
C ARG A 53 -1.38 0.32 10.55
N PHE A 54 -0.83 -0.72 11.17
CA PHE A 54 -1.53 -1.97 11.42
C PHE A 54 -1.68 -2.21 12.92
N ALA A 55 -2.90 -2.53 13.35
CA ALA A 55 -3.13 -3.03 14.69
C ALA A 55 -2.50 -4.42 14.88
N PRO A 56 -2.14 -4.82 16.11
CA PRO A 56 -1.64 -6.17 16.36
C PRO A 56 -2.58 -7.24 15.82
N GLY A 57 -2.02 -8.18 15.05
CA GLY A 57 -2.77 -9.25 14.40
C GLY A 57 -3.46 -8.90 13.09
N ALA A 58 -3.40 -7.65 12.64
CA ALA A 58 -4.03 -7.25 11.39
C ALA A 58 -3.46 -8.00 10.19
N VAL A 59 -4.33 -8.33 9.25
CA VAL A 59 -4.01 -9.06 8.03
C VAL A 59 -4.46 -8.26 6.83
N LEU A 60 -3.56 -8.08 5.87
CA LEU A 60 -3.90 -7.63 4.54
C LEU A 60 -4.07 -8.89 3.67
N PRO A 61 -5.31 -9.18 3.21
CA PRO A 61 -5.59 -10.46 2.59
C PRO A 61 -4.85 -10.65 1.25
N ASP A 62 -4.99 -11.82 0.69
CA ASP A 62 -4.31 -12.25 -0.53
C ASP A 62 -4.42 -11.21 -1.65
N HIS A 63 -3.28 -10.71 -2.10
CA HIS A 63 -3.21 -9.69 -3.13
C HIS A 63 -1.94 -9.82 -3.97
N GLU A 64 -2.02 -9.26 -5.18
CA GLU A 64 -0.92 -9.17 -6.12
C GLU A 64 -0.54 -7.70 -6.32
N HIS A 65 0.75 -7.44 -6.35
CA HIS A 65 1.30 -6.13 -6.72
C HIS A 65 1.45 -6.04 -8.24
N VAL A 66 0.81 -5.06 -8.87
CA VAL A 66 0.88 -4.87 -10.33
C VAL A 66 2.25 -4.38 -10.80
N ASN A 67 3.08 -3.87 -9.88
CA ASN A 67 4.45 -3.45 -10.11
C ASN A 67 5.27 -3.66 -8.84
N ILE A 68 6.53 -3.24 -8.84
CA ILE A 68 7.40 -3.31 -7.66
C ILE A 68 6.74 -2.64 -6.46
N GLU A 69 6.77 -3.31 -5.31
CA GLU A 69 6.48 -2.72 -4.01
C GLU A 69 7.75 -2.58 -3.20
N GLN A 70 7.85 -1.48 -2.47
CA GLN A 70 8.93 -1.21 -1.53
C GLN A 70 8.32 -0.87 -0.17
N THR A 71 8.79 -1.51 0.88
CA THR A 71 8.31 -1.26 2.25
C THR A 71 9.46 -1.15 3.21
N PHE A 72 9.53 -0.02 3.91
CA PHE A 72 10.43 0.18 5.04
C PHE A 72 9.62 0.12 6.33
N VAL A 73 9.94 -0.84 7.21
CA VAL A 73 9.24 -0.99 8.49
C VAL A 73 9.85 -0.04 9.51
N LEU A 74 9.02 0.83 10.07
CA LEU A 74 9.41 1.84 11.07
C LEU A 74 9.21 1.31 12.49
N GLU A 75 8.12 0.57 12.72
CA GLU A 75 7.75 -0.01 14.01
C GLU A 75 7.09 -1.37 13.78
N GLY A 76 7.23 -2.29 14.72
CA GLY A 76 6.61 -3.61 14.66
C GLY A 76 7.23 -4.52 13.62
N SER A 77 6.40 -5.27 12.92
CA SER A 77 6.86 -6.24 11.91
C SER A 77 5.81 -6.47 10.83
N LEU A 78 6.29 -6.86 9.66
CA LEU A 78 5.49 -7.30 8.53
C LEU A 78 5.93 -8.71 8.14
N VAL A 79 5.02 -9.67 8.17
CA VAL A 79 5.31 -11.08 7.91
C VAL A 79 4.47 -11.58 6.74
N ASP A 80 5.07 -12.35 5.84
CA ASP A 80 4.31 -13.08 4.84
C ASP A 80 3.66 -14.31 5.49
N LYS A 81 2.35 -14.25 5.63
CA LYS A 81 1.56 -15.29 6.30
C LYS A 81 1.38 -16.52 5.42
N GLU A 82 1.21 -16.29 4.14
CA GLU A 82 1.00 -17.32 3.12
C GLU A 82 1.70 -16.92 1.82
N GLY A 83 1.87 -17.88 0.93
CA GLY A 83 2.48 -17.67 -0.38
C GLY A 83 3.93 -18.15 -0.44
N PRO A 84 4.63 -17.88 -1.55
CA PRO A 84 6.00 -18.37 -1.77
C PRO A 84 7.02 -17.86 -0.74
N ALA A 85 6.78 -16.68 -0.16
CA ALA A 85 7.66 -16.07 0.83
C ALA A 85 7.19 -16.29 2.28
N LYS A 86 6.31 -17.26 2.52
CA LYS A 86 5.76 -17.56 3.85
C LYS A 86 6.85 -17.63 4.91
N GLY A 87 6.65 -16.88 5.98
CA GLY A 87 7.55 -16.82 7.13
C GLY A 87 8.64 -15.76 7.04
N ILE A 88 8.84 -15.13 5.89
CA ILE A 88 9.73 -13.96 5.81
C ILE A 88 9.13 -12.85 6.67
N ALA A 89 9.92 -12.37 7.63
CA ALA A 89 9.55 -11.29 8.53
C ALA A 89 10.48 -10.09 8.31
N CYS A 90 9.89 -8.94 8.00
CA CYS A 90 10.58 -7.66 7.95
C CYS A 90 10.27 -6.90 9.25
N LYS A 91 11.32 -6.57 10.01
CA LYS A 91 11.21 -5.94 11.33
C LYS A 91 11.54 -4.45 11.26
N ALA A 92 11.27 -3.73 12.34
CA ALA A 92 11.61 -2.32 12.44
C ALA A 92 13.07 -2.05 12.06
N GLY A 93 13.29 -1.08 11.17
CA GLY A 93 14.60 -0.73 10.62
C GLY A 93 15.02 -1.56 9.39
N GLU A 94 14.21 -2.52 8.99
CA GLU A 94 14.47 -3.36 7.82
C GLU A 94 13.61 -2.94 6.63
N PHE A 95 14.05 -3.34 5.45
CA PHE A 95 13.43 -3.04 4.16
C PHE A 95 13.15 -4.32 3.40
N ILE A 96 11.95 -4.42 2.85
CA ILE A 96 11.59 -5.50 1.94
C ILE A 96 11.05 -4.88 0.64
N TRP A 97 11.41 -5.47 -0.48
CA TRP A 97 10.81 -5.12 -1.75
C TRP A 97 10.35 -6.38 -2.47
N ARG A 98 9.34 -6.21 -3.31
CA ARG A 98 8.70 -7.30 -4.04
C ARG A 98 8.67 -7.01 -5.51
N GLU A 99 8.92 -8.03 -6.30
CA GLU A 99 8.85 -7.93 -7.76
C GLU A 99 7.41 -7.69 -8.22
N ALA A 100 7.27 -7.12 -9.40
CA ALA A 100 5.97 -7.02 -10.07
C ALA A 100 5.32 -8.41 -10.18
N HIS A 101 4.02 -8.45 -10.01
CA HIS A 101 3.17 -9.66 -10.02
C HIS A 101 3.42 -10.62 -8.84
N SER A 102 4.15 -10.19 -7.83
CA SER A 102 4.27 -10.96 -6.58
C SER A 102 2.92 -10.99 -5.85
N ARG A 103 2.60 -12.12 -5.26
CA ARG A 103 1.34 -12.36 -4.56
C ARG A 103 1.61 -12.89 -3.17
N HIS A 104 0.93 -12.33 -2.18
CA HIS A 104 1.11 -12.73 -0.78
C HIS A 104 -0.07 -12.33 0.11
N VAL A 105 -0.06 -12.86 1.33
CA VAL A 105 -0.89 -12.43 2.45
C VAL A 105 0.02 -11.76 3.47
N ALA A 106 -0.18 -10.49 3.74
CA ALA A 106 0.62 -9.75 4.71
C ALA A 106 0.00 -9.81 6.11
N TRP A 107 0.84 -9.93 7.12
CA TRP A 107 0.43 -10.05 8.51
C TRP A 107 1.34 -9.24 9.43
N CYS A 108 0.74 -8.53 10.38
CA CYS A 108 1.47 -7.77 11.39
C CYS A 108 1.14 -8.34 12.78
N PRO A 109 1.81 -9.41 13.23
CA PRO A 109 1.46 -10.06 14.50
C PRO A 109 1.53 -9.13 15.70
N GLU A 110 2.50 -8.22 15.72
CA GLU A 110 2.72 -7.24 16.79
C GLU A 110 2.11 -5.85 16.44
N GLY A 111 1.43 -5.75 15.32
CA GLY A 111 1.14 -4.46 14.70
C GLY A 111 2.35 -3.89 13.98
N GLY A 112 2.20 -2.72 13.38
CA GLY A 112 3.31 -2.10 12.68
C GLY A 112 2.99 -0.72 12.15
N LEU A 113 4.07 0.02 11.89
CA LEU A 113 4.08 1.26 11.13
C LEU A 113 5.12 1.12 10.05
N MET A 114 4.75 1.42 8.81
CA MET A 114 5.65 1.27 7.67
C MET A 114 5.42 2.31 6.60
N LEU A 115 6.48 2.64 5.88
CA LEU A 115 6.42 3.44 4.67
C LEU A 115 6.38 2.47 3.48
N ALA A 116 5.29 2.53 2.72
CA ALA A 116 5.09 1.71 1.54
C ALA A 116 5.08 2.56 0.27
N ILE A 117 5.78 2.09 -0.74
CA ILE A 117 5.84 2.69 -2.07
C ILE A 117 5.45 1.61 -3.08
N PHE A 118 4.37 1.81 -3.79
CA PHE A 118 3.82 0.82 -4.72
C PHE A 118 3.00 1.50 -5.82
N GLN A 119 2.55 0.72 -6.76
CA GLN A 119 1.63 1.22 -7.79
C GLN A 119 0.24 0.62 -7.58
N VAL A 120 -0.75 1.49 -7.59
CA VAL A 120 -2.15 1.09 -7.56
C VAL A 120 -2.65 0.86 -8.99
N PRO A 121 -3.68 0.05 -9.15
CA PRO A 121 -4.39 -0.69 -8.11
C PRO A 121 -3.81 -2.09 -7.92
N ASN A 122 -3.54 -2.47 -6.68
CA ASN A 122 -3.26 -3.87 -6.37
C ASN A 122 -4.50 -4.74 -6.62
N LYS A 123 -4.28 -6.01 -6.92
CA LYS A 123 -5.35 -6.99 -7.12
C LYS A 123 -5.57 -7.77 -5.83
N PHE A 124 -6.77 -7.70 -5.29
CA PHE A 124 -7.20 -8.50 -4.14
C PHE A 124 -8.07 -9.65 -4.62
N PHE A 125 -7.75 -10.86 -4.19
CA PHE A 125 -8.43 -12.08 -4.60
C PHE A 125 -9.43 -12.49 -3.53
N GLU A 126 -10.71 -12.39 -3.85
CA GLU A 126 -11.78 -12.75 -2.93
C GLU A 126 -12.06 -14.26 -2.97
N ALA A 127 -12.63 -14.78 -1.87
CA ALA A 127 -12.94 -16.19 -1.74
C ALA A 127 -13.96 -16.70 -2.79
N ASP A 128 -14.78 -15.81 -3.34
CA ASP A 128 -15.76 -16.13 -4.38
C ASP A 128 -15.19 -16.05 -5.81
N GLY A 129 -13.88 -15.81 -5.94
CA GLY A 129 -13.16 -15.73 -7.22
C GLY A 129 -13.12 -14.35 -7.85
N ARG A 130 -13.77 -13.35 -7.28
CA ARG A 130 -13.68 -11.97 -7.78
C ARG A 130 -12.30 -11.40 -7.52
N VAL A 131 -11.84 -10.56 -8.43
CA VAL A 131 -10.62 -9.75 -8.29
C VAL A 131 -11.05 -8.30 -8.14
N ILE A 132 -10.74 -7.70 -7.02
CA ILE A 132 -11.15 -6.34 -6.67
C ILE A 132 -9.95 -5.47 -6.31
N ASP A 133 -10.12 -4.16 -6.37
CA ASP A 133 -9.11 -3.22 -5.89
C ASP A 133 -9.24 -2.98 -4.37
N ALA A 134 -8.37 -2.12 -3.82
CA ALA A 134 -8.38 -1.80 -2.40
C ALA A 134 -9.65 -1.03 -1.96
N ALA A 135 -10.40 -0.46 -2.88
CA ALA A 135 -11.68 0.20 -2.62
C ALA A 135 -12.88 -0.75 -2.72
N GLY A 136 -12.66 -1.99 -3.17
CA GLY A 136 -13.70 -3.00 -3.35
C GLY A 136 -14.39 -2.96 -4.71
N GLN A 137 -13.83 -2.22 -5.68
CA GLN A 137 -14.34 -2.18 -7.05
C GLN A 137 -13.81 -3.37 -7.86
N ASP A 138 -14.62 -3.87 -8.81
CA ASP A 138 -14.14 -4.86 -9.77
C ASP A 138 -12.90 -4.32 -10.50
N TRP A 139 -11.83 -5.12 -10.50
CA TRP A 139 -10.54 -4.65 -10.99
C TRP A 139 -10.55 -4.43 -12.50
N ASP A 140 -11.12 -5.34 -13.25
CA ASP A 140 -11.15 -5.25 -14.71
C ASP A 140 -12.05 -4.09 -15.18
N GLU A 141 -13.19 -3.90 -14.53
CA GLU A 141 -14.09 -2.77 -14.83
C GLU A 141 -13.44 -1.43 -14.54
N ALA A 142 -12.79 -1.30 -13.37
CA ALA A 142 -12.21 -0.04 -12.93
C ALA A 142 -10.88 0.29 -13.63
N TRP A 143 -10.05 -0.71 -13.94
CA TRP A 143 -8.65 -0.51 -14.31
C TRP A 143 -8.18 -1.25 -15.56
N GLY A 144 -8.91 -2.25 -16.03
CA GLY A 144 -8.50 -3.12 -17.14
C GLY A 144 -8.16 -2.38 -18.44
N HIS A 145 -8.78 -1.22 -18.66
CA HIS A 145 -8.57 -0.38 -19.85
C HIS A 145 -7.34 0.57 -19.74
N THR A 146 -6.67 0.60 -18.59
CA THR A 146 -5.55 1.56 -18.37
C THR A 146 -4.20 1.03 -18.86
N GLY A 147 -4.13 -0.21 -19.32
CA GLY A 147 -2.87 -0.84 -19.72
C GLY A 147 -1.93 -1.14 -18.56
N ARG A 148 -2.39 -1.02 -17.35
CA ARG A 148 -1.63 -1.32 -16.11
C ARG A 148 -1.88 -2.77 -15.73
N ALA A 149 -1.27 -3.64 -16.43
CA ALA A 149 -1.35 -5.06 -16.12
C ALA A 149 -0.31 -5.45 -15.06
#